data_1efd2521f59cc8533fa35bff9621d621
#
_entry.id   1efd2521f59cc8533fa35bff9621d621
#
_cell.length_a   1.000
_cell.length_b   1.000
_cell.length_c   1.000
_cell.angle_alpha   90.00
_cell.angle_beta   90.00
_cell.angle_gamma   90.00
#
_symmetry.space_group_name_H-M   'P 1'
#
loop_
_entity.id
_entity.type
_entity.pdbx_description
1 polymer ?
#
loop_
_entity_poly.entity_id
_entity_poly.type
_entity_poly.pdbx_seq_one_letter_code
_entity_poly.pdbx_strand_id
1 'polypeptide(L)'
;MGPTGDAINVVQIHPTLRCNLRCQHCYSASGPEMGGGLAVETLERLLPEIAAEGFNAVSISGGEPLMYEPLPRLLRSARGLGFVTSVTTNGLLLTARRLAALAPHLQLLAISVDGEPESHNRLRALPKAFAKMAEKLELVRRSGVPFGVIFTLTRHNLAELAWVAAFAAAEGAQLLQVHPLESVGRARDYELTPPDDLELAYAFLEVARLQDSYRGQLTIQFDAADRTQVALDPGRAFAVPAQDPAVVAQTPLAALVSPLVVQDDGWIVPVQYGFSRSYAVGHVDGDFRADAARWRRRRYADFLRLTRRVWDEIGEAPEHLPFTNWYAAVTTGSTATSLPAGA
;
A
#
# COMPACT_ATOMS: atom_id res chain seq x y z
N MET A 1 -0.35 -5.04 14.34
CA MET A 1 0.72 -5.80 15.05
C MET A 1 0.76 -7.19 14.44
N GLY A 2 1.96 -7.73 14.21
CA GLY A 2 2.15 -9.11 13.75
C GLY A 2 1.75 -10.14 14.81
N PRO A 3 1.76 -11.45 14.46
CA PRO A 3 1.40 -12.54 15.38
C PRO A 3 2.22 -12.57 16.69
N THR A 4 3.39 -11.93 16.72
CA THR A 4 4.31 -11.83 17.87
C THR A 4 4.17 -10.52 18.66
N GLY A 5 3.22 -9.63 18.30
CA GLY A 5 3.09 -8.32 18.94
C GLY A 5 4.08 -7.27 18.44
N ASP A 6 4.98 -7.63 17.52
CA ASP A 6 5.97 -6.72 16.93
C ASP A 6 5.34 -5.78 15.90
N ALA A 7 5.97 -4.63 15.69
CA ALA A 7 5.59 -3.70 14.62
C ALA A 7 5.70 -4.39 13.24
N ILE A 8 4.71 -4.20 12.39
CA ILE A 8 4.74 -4.70 11.01
C ILE A 8 5.48 -3.69 10.14
N ASN A 9 6.65 -4.09 9.65
CA ASN A 9 7.48 -3.33 8.72
C ASN A 9 7.33 -3.92 7.32
N VAL A 10 6.71 -3.17 6.42
CA VAL A 10 6.26 -3.66 5.13
C VAL A 10 7.25 -3.33 4.02
N VAL A 11 7.57 -4.32 3.18
CA VAL A 11 8.02 -4.07 1.82
C VAL A 11 6.90 -4.40 0.84
N GLN A 12 6.50 -3.40 0.07
CA GLN A 12 5.54 -3.58 -1.02
C GLN A 12 6.30 -3.84 -2.32
N ILE A 13 5.92 -4.86 -3.05
CA ILE A 13 6.58 -5.22 -4.32
C ILE A 13 5.56 -5.13 -5.46
N HIS A 14 5.94 -4.38 -6.50
CA HIS A 14 5.20 -4.26 -7.76
C HIS A 14 5.95 -5.03 -8.84
N PRO A 15 5.76 -6.36 -8.95
CA PRO A 15 6.58 -7.17 -9.85
C PRO A 15 6.25 -6.96 -11.32
N THR A 16 5.10 -6.35 -11.63
CA THR A 16 4.67 -6.03 -12.99
C THR A 16 3.59 -4.95 -12.97
N LEU A 17 3.52 -4.14 -14.04
CA LEU A 17 2.37 -3.25 -14.30
C LEU A 17 1.33 -3.88 -15.25
N ARG A 18 1.56 -5.11 -15.71
CA ARG A 18 0.57 -5.82 -16.51
C ARG A 18 -0.70 -6.06 -15.69
N CYS A 19 -1.85 -5.64 -16.22
CA CYS A 19 -3.14 -5.76 -15.55
C CYS A 19 -4.22 -6.11 -16.57
N ASN A 20 -5.21 -6.91 -16.19
CA ASN A 20 -6.36 -7.22 -17.02
C ASN A 20 -7.43 -6.12 -17.00
N LEU A 21 -7.21 -5.02 -16.27
CA LEU A 21 -8.10 -3.86 -16.15
C LEU A 21 -7.38 -2.55 -16.50
N ARG A 22 -8.18 -1.50 -16.75
CA ARG A 22 -7.76 -0.11 -16.93
C ARG A 22 -8.54 0.82 -16.00
N CYS A 23 -8.44 0.57 -14.69
CA CYS A 23 -9.18 1.34 -13.68
C CYS A 23 -8.90 2.83 -13.80
N GLN A 24 -9.93 3.65 -13.67
CA GLN A 24 -9.83 5.12 -13.78
C GLN A 24 -8.98 5.72 -12.66
N HIS A 25 -9.01 5.14 -11.46
CA HIS A 25 -8.27 5.58 -10.27
C HIS A 25 -6.88 4.94 -10.09
N CYS A 26 -6.37 4.22 -11.10
CA CYS A 26 -5.13 3.45 -10.96
C CYS A 26 -3.90 4.36 -10.77
N TYR A 27 -3.30 4.33 -9.57
CA TYR A 27 -2.14 5.14 -9.21
C TYR A 27 -0.89 4.81 -10.02
N SER A 28 -0.72 3.54 -10.44
CA SER A 28 0.41 3.06 -11.23
C SER A 28 0.16 3.09 -12.75
N ALA A 29 -1.02 3.55 -13.19
CA ALA A 29 -1.46 3.57 -14.59
C ALA A 29 -1.32 2.21 -15.31
N SER A 30 -1.39 1.11 -14.57
CA SER A 30 -1.28 -0.27 -15.07
C SER A 30 -2.36 -0.64 -16.08
N GLY A 31 -2.05 -1.55 -17.01
CA GLY A 31 -3.01 -1.95 -18.04
C GLY A 31 -2.59 -3.22 -18.82
N PRO A 32 -3.49 -3.69 -19.72
CA PRO A 32 -3.23 -4.89 -20.53
C PRO A 32 -2.06 -4.74 -21.52
N GLU A 33 -1.76 -3.52 -21.93
CA GLU A 33 -0.67 -3.19 -22.86
C GLU A 33 0.71 -3.16 -22.20
N MET A 34 0.75 -3.11 -20.87
CA MET A 34 2.00 -3.10 -20.14
C MET A 34 2.67 -4.47 -20.24
N GLY A 35 3.93 -4.46 -20.61
CA GLY A 35 4.77 -5.66 -20.72
C GLY A 35 5.81 -5.73 -19.61
N GLY A 36 6.57 -6.83 -19.61
CA GLY A 36 7.68 -7.00 -18.68
C GLY A 36 7.26 -7.39 -17.26
N GLY A 37 8.24 -7.36 -16.40
CA GLY A 37 8.12 -7.68 -14.99
C GLY A 37 9.50 -8.00 -14.42
N LEU A 38 9.65 -7.85 -13.12
CA LEU A 38 10.89 -8.18 -12.42
C LEU A 38 11.13 -9.70 -12.44
N ALA A 39 12.35 -10.10 -12.68
CA ALA A 39 12.73 -11.51 -12.60
C ALA A 39 12.57 -12.00 -11.16
N VAL A 40 11.93 -13.16 -10.99
CA VAL A 40 11.71 -13.71 -9.64
C VAL A 40 13.01 -14.03 -8.93
N GLU A 41 14.04 -14.43 -9.66
CA GLU A 41 15.39 -14.69 -9.16
C GLU A 41 16.01 -13.44 -8.52
N THR A 42 15.77 -12.28 -9.12
CA THR A 42 16.22 -10.99 -8.59
C THR A 42 15.50 -10.66 -7.28
N LEU A 43 14.17 -10.85 -7.23
CA LEU A 43 13.40 -10.65 -6.02
C LEU A 43 13.78 -11.64 -4.90
N GLU A 44 14.03 -12.90 -5.24
CA GLU A 44 14.48 -13.92 -4.28
C GLU A 44 15.84 -13.61 -3.67
N ARG A 45 16.77 -13.01 -4.43
CA ARG A 45 18.05 -12.52 -3.88
C ARG A 45 17.86 -11.33 -2.93
N LEU A 46 16.91 -10.45 -3.25
CA LEU A 46 16.63 -9.25 -2.48
C LEU A 46 15.97 -9.54 -1.13
N LEU A 47 15.08 -10.54 -1.05
CA LEU A 47 14.29 -10.83 0.15
C LEU A 47 15.14 -11.06 1.43
N PRO A 48 16.22 -11.87 1.42
CA PRO A 48 17.06 -12.04 2.61
C PRO A 48 17.73 -10.76 3.09
N GLU A 49 18.13 -9.88 2.16
CA GLU A 49 18.76 -8.61 2.50
C GLU A 49 17.74 -7.63 3.11
N ILE A 50 16.52 -7.62 2.60
CA ILE A 50 15.39 -6.86 3.17
C ILE A 50 15.05 -7.37 4.58
N ALA A 51 15.01 -8.69 4.78
CA ALA A 51 14.78 -9.28 6.10
C ALA A 51 15.86 -8.86 7.11
N ALA A 52 17.13 -8.85 6.70
CA ALA A 52 18.25 -8.41 7.52
C ALA A 52 18.15 -6.93 7.92
N GLU A 53 17.44 -6.12 7.15
CA GLU A 53 17.16 -4.71 7.43
C GLU A 53 15.88 -4.49 8.28
N GLY A 54 15.30 -5.56 8.84
CA GLY A 54 14.22 -5.51 9.82
C GLY A 54 12.80 -5.47 9.23
N PHE A 55 12.66 -5.62 7.90
CA PHE A 55 11.33 -5.80 7.30
C PHE A 55 10.84 -7.22 7.56
N ASN A 56 9.57 -7.36 7.92
CA ASN A 56 8.96 -8.63 8.31
C ASN A 56 7.62 -8.94 7.58
N ALA A 57 7.21 -8.07 6.66
CA ALA A 57 6.02 -8.27 5.83
C ALA A 57 6.29 -7.95 4.37
N VAL A 58 5.77 -8.79 3.47
CA VAL A 58 5.80 -8.62 2.02
C VAL A 58 4.38 -8.48 1.51
N SER A 59 4.08 -7.34 0.88
CA SER A 59 2.80 -7.08 0.22
C SER A 59 3.01 -7.03 -1.29
N ILE A 60 2.37 -7.91 -2.04
CA ILE A 60 2.47 -7.93 -3.50
C ILE A 60 1.29 -7.17 -4.10
N SER A 61 1.61 -6.15 -4.90
CA SER A 61 0.66 -5.29 -5.61
C SER A 61 1.16 -5.04 -7.05
N GLY A 62 0.95 -3.85 -7.60
CA GLY A 62 1.40 -3.46 -8.94
C GLY A 62 0.25 -3.34 -9.92
N GLY A 63 0.31 -4.04 -11.07
CA GLY A 63 -0.80 -4.22 -11.97
C GLY A 63 -1.81 -5.21 -11.38
N GLU A 64 -1.91 -6.40 -11.98
CA GLU A 64 -2.64 -7.52 -11.36
C GLU A 64 -1.64 -8.62 -10.99
N PRO A 65 -1.39 -8.87 -9.69
CA PRO A 65 -0.42 -9.87 -9.26
C PRO A 65 -0.69 -11.28 -9.80
N LEU A 66 -1.95 -11.65 -10.04
CA LEU A 66 -2.30 -12.94 -10.63
C LEU A 66 -1.90 -13.07 -12.12
N MET A 67 -1.42 -12.00 -12.76
CA MET A 67 -0.80 -12.02 -14.08
C MET A 67 0.74 -12.17 -14.03
N TYR A 68 1.34 -12.09 -12.86
CA TYR A 68 2.74 -12.39 -12.63
C TYR A 68 2.89 -13.89 -12.35
N GLU A 69 3.27 -14.66 -13.37
CA GLU A 69 3.30 -16.14 -13.28
C GLU A 69 4.14 -16.68 -12.12
N PRO A 70 5.32 -16.08 -11.76
CA PRO A 70 6.12 -16.56 -10.66
C PRO A 70 5.57 -16.24 -9.25
N LEU A 71 4.39 -15.60 -9.13
CA LEU A 71 3.82 -15.19 -7.83
C LEU A 71 3.85 -16.28 -6.75
N PRO A 72 3.44 -17.54 -7.01
CA PRO A 72 3.47 -18.58 -5.97
C PRO A 72 4.89 -18.90 -5.49
N ARG A 73 5.88 -18.82 -6.39
CA ARG A 73 7.30 -19.02 -6.08
C ARG A 73 7.82 -17.90 -5.18
N LEU A 74 7.52 -16.63 -5.53
CA LEU A 74 7.91 -15.46 -4.73
C LEU A 74 7.32 -15.52 -3.31
N LEU A 75 6.03 -15.83 -3.18
CA LEU A 75 5.37 -15.95 -1.88
C LEU A 75 5.97 -17.10 -1.04
N ARG A 76 6.30 -18.23 -1.66
CA ARG A 76 6.97 -19.35 -0.99
C ARG A 76 8.32 -18.92 -0.43
N SER A 77 9.13 -18.22 -1.21
CA SER A 77 10.43 -17.72 -0.80
C SER A 77 10.32 -16.73 0.36
N ALA A 78 9.37 -15.78 0.28
CA ALA A 78 9.10 -14.83 1.36
C ALA A 78 8.65 -15.55 2.66
N ARG A 79 7.73 -16.51 2.55
CA ARG A 79 7.29 -17.32 3.71
C ARG A 79 8.41 -18.14 4.32
N GLY A 80 9.30 -18.70 3.49
CA GLY A 80 10.48 -19.44 3.94
C GLY A 80 11.45 -18.61 4.78
N LEU A 81 11.45 -17.29 4.60
CA LEU A 81 12.22 -16.31 5.36
C LEU A 81 11.46 -15.73 6.57
N GLY A 82 10.22 -16.19 6.82
CA GLY A 82 9.41 -15.75 7.95
C GLY A 82 8.56 -14.51 7.71
N PHE A 83 8.53 -13.96 6.50
CA PHE A 83 7.67 -12.79 6.21
C PHE A 83 6.18 -13.10 6.38
N VAL A 84 5.44 -12.13 6.90
CA VAL A 84 3.99 -12.05 6.70
C VAL A 84 3.73 -11.68 5.23
N THR A 85 2.86 -12.42 4.54
CA THR A 85 2.63 -12.23 3.11
C THR A 85 1.20 -11.82 2.81
N SER A 86 1.04 -10.82 1.94
CA SER A 86 -0.25 -10.40 1.43
C SER A 86 -0.21 -10.16 -0.09
N VAL A 87 -1.35 -10.29 -0.73
CA VAL A 87 -1.54 -10.00 -2.15
C VAL A 87 -2.78 -9.15 -2.33
N THR A 88 -2.68 -8.05 -3.09
CA THR A 88 -3.81 -7.23 -3.48
C THR A 88 -4.21 -7.56 -4.92
N THR A 89 -5.48 -7.93 -5.14
CA THR A 89 -6.00 -8.34 -6.45
C THR A 89 -7.34 -7.69 -6.75
N ASN A 90 -7.63 -7.51 -8.05
CA ASN A 90 -8.97 -7.14 -8.49
C ASN A 90 -9.98 -8.30 -8.45
N GLY A 91 -9.55 -9.50 -8.13
CA GLY A 91 -10.37 -10.69 -7.92
C GLY A 91 -10.82 -11.42 -9.19
N LEU A 92 -10.75 -10.80 -10.39
CA LEU A 92 -11.34 -11.38 -11.60
C LEU A 92 -10.64 -12.65 -12.09
N LEU A 93 -9.34 -12.78 -11.81
CA LEU A 93 -8.53 -13.90 -12.27
C LEU A 93 -8.44 -15.04 -11.24
N LEU A 94 -9.15 -14.95 -10.12
CA LEU A 94 -9.19 -16.01 -9.11
C LEU A 94 -9.83 -17.28 -9.66
N THR A 95 -9.17 -18.40 -9.40
CA THR A 95 -9.63 -19.76 -9.71
C THR A 95 -9.23 -20.68 -8.58
N ALA A 96 -9.92 -21.81 -8.42
CA ALA A 96 -9.57 -22.82 -7.41
C ALA A 96 -8.10 -23.27 -7.53
N ARG A 97 -7.59 -23.44 -8.76
CA ARG A 97 -6.19 -23.81 -9.03
C ARG A 97 -5.21 -22.74 -8.54
N ARG A 98 -5.48 -21.46 -8.82
CA ARG A 98 -4.61 -20.35 -8.38
C ARG A 98 -4.63 -20.22 -6.86
N LEU A 99 -5.81 -20.25 -6.26
CA LEU A 99 -5.94 -20.20 -4.80
C LEU A 99 -5.21 -21.36 -4.13
N ALA A 100 -5.35 -22.59 -4.62
CA ALA A 100 -4.61 -23.75 -4.09
C ALA A 100 -3.08 -23.56 -4.16
N ALA A 101 -2.57 -22.90 -5.19
CA ALA A 101 -1.13 -22.61 -5.31
C ALA A 101 -0.66 -21.50 -4.38
N LEU A 102 -1.53 -20.56 -4.02
CA LEU A 102 -1.18 -19.40 -3.16
C LEU A 102 -1.42 -19.67 -1.68
N ALA A 103 -2.50 -20.39 -1.34
CA ALA A 103 -2.97 -20.59 0.03
C ALA A 103 -1.89 -21.04 1.03
N PRO A 104 -0.97 -21.98 0.72
CA PRO A 104 0.08 -22.38 1.66
C PRO A 104 1.06 -21.25 2.02
N HIS A 105 1.12 -20.20 1.22
CA HIS A 105 2.11 -19.14 1.30
C HIS A 105 1.51 -17.74 1.48
N LEU A 106 0.18 -17.64 1.64
CA LEU A 106 -0.57 -16.36 1.70
C LEU A 106 -1.31 -16.23 3.02
N GLN A 107 -1.08 -15.13 3.73
CA GLN A 107 -1.73 -14.87 5.02
C GLN A 107 -2.88 -13.88 4.92
N LEU A 108 -2.91 -13.06 3.86
CA LEU A 108 -4.02 -12.16 3.59
C LEU A 108 -4.18 -11.96 2.08
N LEU A 109 -5.38 -12.19 1.58
CA LEU A 109 -5.77 -11.81 0.23
C LEU A 109 -6.62 -10.54 0.30
N ALA A 110 -6.11 -9.42 -0.19
CA ALA A 110 -6.85 -8.16 -0.24
C ALA A 110 -7.56 -8.05 -1.60
N ILE A 111 -8.89 -7.92 -1.59
CA ILE A 111 -9.72 -7.85 -2.80
C ILE A 111 -10.26 -6.45 -2.94
N SER A 112 -10.10 -5.87 -4.12
CA SER A 112 -10.54 -4.52 -4.39
C SER A 112 -12.05 -4.45 -4.61
N VAL A 113 -12.76 -3.60 -3.83
CA VAL A 113 -14.18 -3.30 -3.97
C VAL A 113 -14.37 -1.80 -3.80
N ASP A 114 -14.78 -1.09 -4.87
CA ASP A 114 -14.84 0.38 -4.87
C ASP A 114 -16.27 0.93 -4.80
N GLY A 115 -17.13 0.26 -4.06
CA GLY A 115 -18.52 0.66 -3.85
C GLY A 115 -19.52 -0.36 -4.34
N GLU A 116 -20.76 0.08 -4.48
CA GLU A 116 -21.87 -0.67 -5.06
C GLU A 116 -21.55 -1.11 -6.49
N PRO A 117 -22.27 -2.11 -7.05
CA PRO A 117 -21.93 -2.69 -8.36
C PRO A 117 -21.71 -1.67 -9.47
N GLU A 118 -22.51 -0.60 -9.52
CA GLU A 118 -22.40 0.44 -10.56
C GLU A 118 -21.13 1.27 -10.39
N SER A 119 -20.86 1.74 -9.19
CA SER A 119 -19.66 2.54 -8.87
C SER A 119 -18.40 1.72 -9.06
N HIS A 120 -18.38 0.47 -8.58
CA HIS A 120 -17.27 -0.44 -8.82
C HIS A 120 -17.01 -0.66 -10.32
N ASN A 121 -18.05 -0.96 -11.11
CA ASN A 121 -17.91 -1.19 -12.55
C ASN A 121 -17.37 0.05 -13.28
N ARG A 122 -17.84 1.25 -12.90
CA ARG A 122 -17.39 2.53 -13.45
C ARG A 122 -15.92 2.77 -13.15
N LEU A 123 -15.52 2.70 -11.87
CA LEU A 123 -14.13 2.95 -11.46
C LEU A 123 -13.15 1.91 -12.02
N ARG A 124 -13.58 0.65 -12.15
CA ARG A 124 -12.79 -0.43 -12.75
C ARG A 124 -12.80 -0.42 -14.28
N ALA A 125 -13.59 0.48 -14.89
CA ALA A 125 -13.75 0.61 -16.35
C ALA A 125 -14.09 -0.72 -17.05
N LEU A 126 -14.90 -1.56 -16.38
CA LEU A 126 -15.33 -2.86 -16.92
C LEU A 126 -16.78 -3.15 -16.52
N PRO A 127 -17.70 -3.29 -17.49
CA PRO A 127 -19.06 -3.74 -17.21
C PRO A 127 -19.07 -5.09 -16.50
N LYS A 128 -19.89 -5.21 -15.45
CA LYS A 128 -20.00 -6.44 -14.63
C LYS A 128 -18.72 -6.85 -13.89
N ALA A 129 -17.77 -5.92 -13.67
CA ALA A 129 -16.56 -6.20 -12.88
C ALA A 129 -16.93 -6.71 -11.49
N PHE A 130 -17.87 -6.03 -10.82
CA PHE A 130 -18.36 -6.42 -9.50
C PHE A 130 -18.92 -7.85 -9.50
N ALA A 131 -19.87 -8.16 -10.39
CA ALA A 131 -20.48 -9.49 -10.44
C ALA A 131 -19.42 -10.60 -10.68
N LYS A 132 -18.48 -10.36 -11.62
CA LYS A 132 -17.40 -11.31 -11.90
C LYS A 132 -16.46 -11.52 -10.72
N MET A 133 -16.19 -10.48 -9.94
CA MET A 133 -15.39 -10.57 -8.71
C MET A 133 -16.17 -11.30 -7.61
N ALA A 134 -17.42 -10.90 -7.37
CA ALA A 134 -18.29 -11.47 -6.33
C ALA A 134 -18.50 -12.99 -6.51
N GLU A 135 -18.66 -13.47 -7.75
CA GLU A 135 -18.70 -14.90 -8.07
C GLU A 135 -17.47 -15.69 -7.58
N LYS A 136 -16.32 -15.02 -7.35
CA LYS A 136 -15.09 -15.68 -6.89
C LYS A 136 -14.97 -15.75 -5.37
N LEU A 137 -15.76 -14.99 -4.62
CA LEU A 137 -15.65 -14.93 -3.15
C LEU A 137 -15.94 -16.28 -2.51
N GLU A 138 -16.84 -17.08 -3.07
CA GLU A 138 -17.08 -18.44 -2.60
C GLU A 138 -15.82 -19.33 -2.71
N LEU A 139 -15.04 -19.18 -3.78
CA LEU A 139 -13.76 -19.89 -3.92
C LEU A 139 -12.75 -19.42 -2.87
N VAL A 140 -12.74 -18.11 -2.55
CA VAL A 140 -11.87 -17.55 -1.52
C VAL A 140 -12.22 -18.12 -0.16
N ARG A 141 -13.50 -18.11 0.23
CA ARG A 141 -13.96 -18.70 1.50
C ARG A 141 -13.58 -20.17 1.62
N ARG A 142 -13.80 -20.97 0.56
CA ARG A 142 -13.45 -22.39 0.54
C ARG A 142 -11.94 -22.67 0.58
N SER A 143 -11.12 -21.71 0.16
CA SER A 143 -9.67 -21.86 0.22
C SER A 143 -9.11 -21.78 1.65
N GLY A 144 -9.88 -21.23 2.60
CA GLY A 144 -9.44 -20.97 3.97
C GLY A 144 -8.43 -19.83 4.11
N VAL A 145 -8.07 -19.15 3.01
CA VAL A 145 -7.18 -17.96 3.07
C VAL A 145 -7.95 -16.79 3.68
N PRO A 146 -7.45 -16.17 4.76
CA PRO A 146 -8.02 -14.94 5.27
C PRO A 146 -8.05 -13.87 4.16
N PHE A 147 -9.16 -13.14 4.06
CA PHE A 147 -9.23 -12.08 3.07
C PHE A 147 -9.76 -10.78 3.66
N GLY A 148 -9.43 -9.68 2.99
CA GLY A 148 -9.91 -8.34 3.29
C GLY A 148 -10.40 -7.64 2.02
N VAL A 149 -11.05 -6.53 2.22
CA VAL A 149 -11.53 -5.61 1.17
C VAL A 149 -10.68 -4.34 1.20
N ILE A 150 -10.26 -3.86 0.03
CA ILE A 150 -9.68 -2.52 -0.14
C ILE A 150 -10.69 -1.68 -0.92
N PHE A 151 -11.05 -0.54 -0.34
CA PHE A 151 -11.98 0.43 -0.89
C PHE A 151 -11.28 1.75 -1.15
N THR A 152 -11.19 2.16 -2.43
CA THR A 152 -10.68 3.47 -2.79
C THR A 152 -11.82 4.49 -2.67
N LEU A 153 -11.72 5.32 -1.63
CA LEU A 153 -12.71 6.36 -1.31
C LEU A 153 -12.52 7.56 -2.24
N THR A 154 -13.57 7.91 -2.94
CA THR A 154 -13.66 9.10 -3.80
C THR A 154 -14.85 9.94 -3.37
N ARG A 155 -14.94 11.20 -3.82
CA ARG A 155 -16.15 12.03 -3.64
C ARG A 155 -17.43 11.34 -4.15
N HIS A 156 -17.32 10.51 -5.18
CA HIS A 156 -18.47 9.90 -5.87
C HIS A 156 -19.02 8.64 -5.21
N ASN A 157 -18.22 7.95 -4.38
CA ASN A 157 -18.62 6.71 -3.70
C ASN A 157 -18.58 6.81 -2.16
N LEU A 158 -18.40 8.01 -1.63
CA LEU A 158 -18.35 8.25 -0.18
C LEU A 158 -19.62 7.73 0.54
N ALA A 159 -20.79 7.98 -0.04
CA ALA A 159 -22.07 7.52 0.53
C ALA A 159 -22.21 5.98 0.56
N GLU A 160 -21.38 5.26 -0.19
CA GLU A 160 -21.43 3.80 -0.30
C GLU A 160 -20.53 3.09 0.74
N LEU A 161 -19.80 3.84 1.59
CA LEU A 161 -18.89 3.28 2.60
C LEU A 161 -19.58 2.29 3.54
N ALA A 162 -20.79 2.62 4.02
CA ALA A 162 -21.57 1.74 4.88
C ALA A 162 -21.98 0.44 4.15
N TRP A 163 -22.34 0.55 2.87
CA TRP A 163 -22.67 -0.61 2.05
C TRP A 163 -21.44 -1.51 1.86
N VAL A 164 -20.26 -0.94 1.60
CA VAL A 164 -19.00 -1.71 1.44
C VAL A 164 -18.65 -2.45 2.73
N ALA A 165 -18.82 -1.81 3.89
CA ALA A 165 -18.58 -2.45 5.18
C ALA A 165 -19.56 -3.61 5.43
N ALA A 166 -20.86 -3.42 5.13
CA ALA A 166 -21.87 -4.47 5.23
C ALA A 166 -21.59 -5.63 4.29
N PHE A 167 -21.21 -5.34 3.04
CA PHE A 167 -20.81 -6.34 2.05
C PHE A 167 -19.58 -7.14 2.53
N ALA A 168 -18.52 -6.45 2.96
CA ALA A 168 -17.30 -7.09 3.46
C ALA A 168 -17.59 -8.03 4.63
N ALA A 169 -18.39 -7.58 5.62
CA ALA A 169 -18.78 -8.38 6.76
C ALA A 169 -19.64 -9.59 6.36
N ALA A 170 -20.62 -9.40 5.47
CA ALA A 170 -21.50 -10.47 4.99
C ALA A 170 -20.73 -11.56 4.22
N GLU A 171 -19.70 -11.16 3.46
CA GLU A 171 -18.82 -12.09 2.74
C GLU A 171 -17.76 -12.75 3.63
N GLY A 172 -17.63 -12.34 4.90
CA GLY A 172 -16.69 -12.91 5.86
C GLY A 172 -15.27 -12.35 5.73
N ALA A 173 -15.12 -11.14 5.19
CA ALA A 173 -13.84 -10.43 5.20
C ALA A 173 -13.40 -10.12 6.63
N GLN A 174 -12.10 -10.19 6.90
CA GLN A 174 -11.52 -9.86 8.22
C GLN A 174 -11.04 -8.41 8.31
N LEU A 175 -10.83 -7.77 7.16
CA LEU A 175 -10.32 -6.42 7.04
C LEU A 175 -11.10 -5.64 5.97
N LEU A 176 -11.44 -4.40 6.27
CA LEU A 176 -11.78 -3.36 5.30
C LEU A 176 -10.77 -2.23 5.44
N GLN A 177 -9.98 -2.01 4.41
CA GLN A 177 -9.09 -0.86 4.31
C GLN A 177 -9.73 0.21 3.44
N VAL A 178 -9.96 1.38 4.02
CA VAL A 178 -10.51 2.56 3.34
C VAL A 178 -9.35 3.49 3.00
N HIS A 179 -9.08 3.63 1.72
CA HIS A 179 -7.96 4.40 1.19
C HIS A 179 -8.48 5.60 0.41
N PRO A 180 -8.29 6.85 0.88
CA PRO A 180 -8.67 8.03 0.12
C PRO A 180 -7.96 8.09 -1.23
N LEU A 181 -8.69 8.42 -2.29
CA LEU A 181 -8.14 8.59 -3.63
C LEU A 181 -7.00 9.63 -3.61
N GLU A 182 -5.93 9.31 -4.28
CA GLU A 182 -4.85 10.24 -4.58
C GLU A 182 -4.89 10.66 -6.05
N SER A 183 -4.69 11.96 -6.33
CA SER A 183 -4.65 12.50 -7.68
C SER A 183 -3.33 12.19 -8.38
N VAL A 184 -3.02 10.88 -8.51
CA VAL A 184 -1.80 10.37 -9.15
C VAL A 184 -2.14 9.32 -10.21
N GLY A 185 -1.19 9.01 -11.09
CA GLY A 185 -1.39 8.05 -12.16
C GLY A 185 -2.58 8.43 -13.05
N ARG A 186 -3.41 7.44 -13.38
CA ARG A 186 -4.54 7.62 -14.29
C ARG A 186 -5.70 8.44 -13.69
N ALA A 187 -5.78 8.57 -12.37
CA ALA A 187 -6.81 9.39 -11.73
C ALA A 187 -6.80 10.84 -12.22
N ARG A 188 -5.63 11.37 -12.61
CA ARG A 188 -5.49 12.71 -13.20
C ARG A 188 -6.17 12.84 -14.55
N ASP A 189 -6.15 11.78 -15.35
CA ASP A 189 -6.68 11.78 -16.72
C ASP A 189 -8.22 11.73 -16.75
N TYR A 190 -8.83 11.18 -15.68
CA TYR A 190 -10.27 11.01 -15.56
C TYR A 190 -10.95 12.04 -14.67
N GLU A 191 -10.24 13.09 -14.25
CA GLU A 191 -10.77 14.14 -13.36
C GLU A 191 -11.49 13.58 -12.12
N LEU A 192 -11.01 12.44 -11.64
CA LEU A 192 -11.53 11.86 -10.41
C LEU A 192 -11.16 12.73 -9.23
N THR A 193 -12.17 13.12 -8.47
CA THR A 193 -11.98 14.03 -7.34
C THR A 193 -11.75 13.24 -6.05
N PRO A 194 -10.60 13.44 -5.37
CA PRO A 194 -10.42 12.99 -4.00
C PRO A 194 -11.49 13.58 -3.08
N PRO A 195 -11.80 12.96 -1.95
CA PRO A 195 -12.59 13.59 -0.91
C PRO A 195 -11.94 14.90 -0.47
N ASP A 196 -12.74 15.94 -0.30
CA ASP A 196 -12.30 17.17 0.36
C ASP A 196 -12.23 17.01 1.88
N ASP A 197 -11.81 18.05 2.60
CA ASP A 197 -11.60 17.97 4.04
C ASP A 197 -12.87 17.67 4.82
N LEU A 198 -14.02 18.21 4.37
CA LEU A 198 -15.32 17.95 5.00
C LEU A 198 -15.76 16.51 4.73
N GLU A 199 -15.54 16.03 3.54
CA GLU A 199 -15.82 14.65 3.14
C GLU A 199 -14.90 13.65 3.86
N LEU A 200 -13.62 14.00 4.07
CA LEU A 200 -12.71 13.20 4.90
C LEU A 200 -13.14 13.18 6.37
N ALA A 201 -13.61 14.31 6.91
CA ALA A 201 -14.16 14.37 8.27
C ALA A 201 -15.41 13.48 8.40
N TYR A 202 -16.32 13.54 7.43
CA TYR A 202 -17.48 12.67 7.38
C TYR A 202 -17.07 11.18 7.30
N ALA A 203 -16.14 10.85 6.41
CA ALA A 203 -15.64 9.48 6.25
C ALA A 203 -15.02 8.96 7.56
N PHE A 204 -14.26 9.79 8.27
CA PHE A 204 -13.67 9.43 9.56
C PHE A 204 -14.74 9.08 10.61
N LEU A 205 -15.77 9.91 10.74
CA LEU A 205 -16.87 9.67 11.67
C LEU A 205 -17.64 8.40 11.28
N GLU A 206 -17.89 8.21 9.99
CA GLU A 206 -18.57 7.01 9.50
C GLU A 206 -17.72 5.75 9.74
N VAL A 207 -16.41 5.80 9.49
CA VAL A 207 -15.49 4.71 9.81
C VAL A 207 -15.52 4.39 11.31
N ALA A 208 -15.48 5.40 12.18
CA ALA A 208 -15.55 5.20 13.64
C ALA A 208 -16.86 4.51 14.06
N ARG A 209 -17.97 4.93 13.49
CA ARG A 209 -19.29 4.31 13.71
C ARG A 209 -19.32 2.86 13.24
N LEU A 210 -18.76 2.59 12.06
CA LEU A 210 -18.69 1.24 11.49
C LEU A 210 -17.73 0.34 12.27
N GLN A 211 -16.60 0.85 12.76
CA GLN A 211 -15.69 0.11 13.65
C GLN A 211 -16.42 -0.36 14.93
N ASP A 212 -17.27 0.48 15.49
CA ASP A 212 -18.08 0.09 16.65
C ASP A 212 -19.14 -0.93 16.28
N SER A 213 -19.85 -0.73 15.17
CA SER A 213 -20.93 -1.60 14.69
C SER A 213 -20.45 -3.00 14.33
N TYR A 214 -19.24 -3.14 13.80
CA TYR A 214 -18.65 -4.41 13.37
C TYR A 214 -17.54 -4.92 14.30
N ARG A 215 -17.50 -4.43 15.53
CA ARG A 215 -16.50 -4.81 16.54
C ARG A 215 -16.44 -6.33 16.72
N GLY A 216 -15.24 -6.89 16.54
CA GLY A 216 -15.00 -8.34 16.65
C GLY A 216 -15.40 -9.16 15.42
N GLN A 217 -16.01 -8.55 14.40
CA GLN A 217 -16.38 -9.20 13.15
C GLN A 217 -15.52 -8.73 11.97
N LEU A 218 -15.31 -7.44 11.83
CA LEU A 218 -14.57 -6.81 10.74
C LEU A 218 -13.63 -5.74 11.31
N THR A 219 -12.36 -5.84 11.04
CA THR A 219 -11.40 -4.75 11.31
C THR A 219 -11.52 -3.72 10.21
N ILE A 220 -11.74 -2.45 10.55
CA ILE A 220 -11.81 -1.36 9.58
C ILE A 220 -10.64 -0.42 9.81
N GLN A 221 -9.86 -0.15 8.76
CA GLN A 221 -8.73 0.77 8.78
C GLN A 221 -9.01 1.94 7.83
N PHE A 222 -8.63 3.15 8.23
CA PHE A 222 -8.75 4.35 7.43
C PHE A 222 -7.39 5.00 7.26
N ASP A 223 -6.96 5.19 6.01
CA ASP A 223 -5.64 5.71 5.67
C ASP A 223 -5.61 7.27 5.65
N ALA A 224 -6.36 7.88 6.56
CA ALA A 224 -6.26 9.29 6.87
C ALA A 224 -6.11 9.45 8.39
N ALA A 225 -5.32 10.42 8.81
CA ALA A 225 -5.02 10.68 10.20
C ALA A 225 -5.55 12.06 10.61
N ASP A 226 -6.00 12.17 11.87
CA ASP A 226 -6.27 13.46 12.49
C ASP A 226 -4.99 14.26 12.61
N ARG A 227 -4.99 15.51 12.10
CA ARG A 227 -3.79 16.39 12.07
C ARG A 227 -3.28 16.72 13.46
N THR A 228 -4.19 16.91 14.41
CA THR A 228 -3.81 17.20 15.79
C THR A 228 -3.07 16.02 16.40
N GLN A 229 -3.57 14.80 16.16
CA GLN A 229 -2.90 13.59 16.63
C GLN A 229 -1.54 13.39 15.97
N VAL A 230 -1.42 13.64 14.67
CA VAL A 230 -0.13 13.58 13.94
C VAL A 230 0.83 14.63 14.49
N ALA A 231 0.36 15.85 14.75
CA ALA A 231 1.18 16.93 15.32
C ALA A 231 1.65 16.65 16.75
N LEU A 232 0.82 15.99 17.57
CA LEU A 232 1.16 15.65 18.96
C LEU A 232 2.03 14.41 19.08
N ASP A 233 1.94 13.47 18.14
CA ASP A 233 2.68 12.21 18.15
C ASP A 233 3.32 11.94 16.79
N PRO A 234 4.47 12.60 16.50
CA PRO A 234 5.18 12.37 15.23
C PRO A 234 5.62 10.92 15.03
N GLY A 235 5.73 10.13 16.08
CA GLY A 235 6.05 8.71 16.00
C GLY A 235 4.98 7.86 15.29
N ARG A 236 3.76 8.39 15.15
CA ARG A 236 2.69 7.77 14.34
C ARG A 236 2.84 8.05 12.85
N ALA A 237 3.47 9.15 12.49
CA ALA A 237 3.61 9.59 11.11
C ALA A 237 4.92 9.09 10.49
N PHE A 238 6.00 9.14 11.25
CA PHE A 238 7.33 8.68 10.80
C PHE A 238 8.15 8.20 12.00
N ALA A 239 9.11 7.32 11.71
CA ALA A 239 10.08 6.95 12.75
C ALA A 239 10.81 8.22 13.22
N VAL A 240 10.77 8.50 14.52
CA VAL A 240 11.57 9.57 15.14
C VAL A 240 12.93 8.97 15.47
N PRO A 241 13.89 9.05 14.55
CA PRO A 241 15.16 8.37 14.76
C PRO A 241 16.10 9.23 15.61
N ALA A 242 17.05 8.56 16.20
CA ALA A 242 18.21 9.23 16.73
C ALA A 242 18.86 10.12 15.66
N GLN A 243 19.18 11.34 16.03
CA GLN A 243 19.84 12.30 15.12
C GLN A 243 21.35 12.05 15.02
N ASP A 244 21.89 11.19 15.87
CA ASP A 244 23.30 10.83 15.86
C ASP A 244 23.63 9.95 14.65
N PRO A 245 24.48 10.40 13.72
CA PRO A 245 24.87 9.63 12.55
C PRO A 245 25.45 8.24 12.86
N ALA A 246 26.11 8.06 14.02
CA ALA A 246 26.65 6.78 14.44
C ALA A 246 25.53 5.80 14.80
N VAL A 247 24.47 6.28 15.44
CA VAL A 247 23.28 5.49 15.77
C VAL A 247 22.51 5.15 14.48
N VAL A 248 22.29 6.13 13.61
CA VAL A 248 21.60 5.93 12.32
C VAL A 248 22.32 4.88 11.47
N ALA A 249 23.66 4.91 11.44
CA ALA A 249 24.46 3.95 10.66
C ALA A 249 24.23 2.48 11.08
N GLN A 250 23.84 2.23 12.33
CA GLN A 250 23.60 0.91 12.91
C GLN A 250 22.12 0.55 13.01
N THR A 251 21.22 1.52 12.79
CA THR A 251 19.77 1.30 12.89
C THR A 251 19.29 0.53 11.65
N PRO A 252 18.51 -0.56 11.81
CA PRO A 252 17.88 -1.24 10.68
C PRO A 252 17.06 -0.28 9.84
N LEU A 253 17.07 -0.47 8.52
CA LEU A 253 16.38 0.44 7.60
C LEU A 253 14.88 0.53 7.90
N ALA A 254 14.25 -0.58 8.26
CA ALA A 254 12.84 -0.65 8.62
C ALA A 254 12.43 0.22 9.81
N ALA A 255 13.38 0.51 10.71
CA ALA A 255 13.15 1.44 11.82
C ALA A 255 13.33 2.93 11.42
N LEU A 256 13.92 3.19 10.26
CA LEU A 256 14.10 4.54 9.71
C LEU A 256 13.04 4.89 8.69
N VAL A 257 12.56 3.89 7.93
CA VAL A 257 11.54 4.05 6.88
C VAL A 257 10.74 2.77 6.71
N SER A 258 9.43 2.88 6.80
CA SER A 258 8.45 1.82 6.49
C SER A 258 7.14 2.51 6.07
N PRO A 259 6.50 2.07 4.97
CA PRO A 259 6.91 0.98 4.09
C PRO A 259 8.07 1.31 3.15
N LEU A 260 8.66 0.27 2.58
CA LEU A 260 9.57 0.34 1.46
C LEU A 260 8.87 -0.21 0.21
N VAL A 261 9.12 0.36 -0.96
CA VAL A 261 8.44 -0.04 -2.20
C VAL A 261 9.45 -0.42 -3.28
N VAL A 262 9.37 -1.66 -3.77
CA VAL A 262 10.06 -2.11 -4.97
C VAL A 262 9.15 -1.85 -6.17
N GLN A 263 9.52 -0.89 -7.02
CA GLN A 263 8.77 -0.52 -8.21
C GLN A 263 9.01 -1.53 -9.34
N ASP A 264 8.13 -1.54 -10.31
CA ASP A 264 8.14 -2.45 -11.47
C ASP A 264 9.38 -2.34 -12.36
N ASP A 265 10.06 -1.21 -12.31
CA ASP A 265 11.32 -0.94 -13.01
C ASP A 265 12.57 -1.21 -12.15
N GLY A 266 12.39 -1.77 -10.95
CA GLY A 266 13.45 -2.20 -10.05
C GLY A 266 13.94 -1.15 -9.06
N TRP A 267 13.50 0.10 -9.12
CA TRP A 267 13.85 1.09 -8.10
C TRP A 267 13.21 0.78 -6.75
N ILE A 268 13.98 0.94 -5.69
CA ILE A 268 13.55 0.73 -4.32
C ILE A 268 13.42 2.10 -3.66
N VAL A 269 12.19 2.52 -3.41
CA VAL A 269 11.86 3.86 -2.90
C VAL A 269 11.19 3.77 -1.52
N PRO A 270 11.31 4.81 -0.68
CA PRO A 270 10.59 4.89 0.59
C PRO A 270 9.10 5.20 0.39
N VAL A 271 8.31 4.92 1.39
CA VAL A 271 6.94 5.38 1.64
C VAL A 271 5.90 4.77 0.71
N GLN A 272 5.88 5.12 -0.58
CA GLN A 272 4.89 4.58 -1.50
C GLN A 272 5.34 4.59 -2.96
N TYR A 273 4.56 3.92 -3.83
CA TYR A 273 4.79 3.89 -5.27
C TYR A 273 4.78 5.31 -5.86
N GLY A 274 5.77 5.61 -6.72
CA GLY A 274 5.90 6.94 -7.31
C GLY A 274 6.62 7.97 -6.44
N PHE A 275 7.13 7.59 -5.28
CA PHE A 275 8.02 8.45 -4.49
C PHE A 275 9.25 8.85 -5.33
N SER A 276 9.73 10.08 -5.14
CA SER A 276 10.85 10.61 -5.94
C SER A 276 12.10 9.72 -5.84
N ARG A 277 12.65 9.34 -6.99
CA ARG A 277 13.89 8.54 -7.08
C ARG A 277 15.12 9.21 -6.51
N SER A 278 15.08 10.54 -6.31
CA SER A 278 16.15 11.23 -5.60
C SER A 278 16.32 10.76 -4.15
N TYR A 279 15.29 10.12 -3.58
CA TYR A 279 15.31 9.48 -2.27
C TYR A 279 15.44 7.96 -2.34
N ALA A 280 15.62 7.36 -3.52
CA ALA A 280 15.68 5.92 -3.65
C ALA A 280 16.79 5.32 -2.75
N VAL A 281 16.49 4.17 -2.17
CA VAL A 281 17.42 3.39 -1.37
C VAL A 281 18.42 2.69 -2.27
N GLY A 282 17.95 2.11 -3.40
CA GLY A 282 18.78 1.39 -4.35
C GLY A 282 17.95 0.88 -5.54
N HIS A 283 18.52 -0.10 -6.22
CA HIS A 283 17.89 -0.80 -7.34
C HIS A 283 18.06 -2.32 -7.15
N VAL A 284 17.09 -3.11 -7.62
CA VAL A 284 17.06 -4.58 -7.44
C VAL A 284 18.25 -5.31 -8.07
N ASP A 285 18.93 -4.68 -9.04
CA ASP A 285 20.15 -5.23 -9.66
C ASP A 285 21.42 -4.87 -8.89
N GLY A 286 21.33 -4.00 -7.87
CA GLY A 286 22.43 -3.59 -7.03
C GLY A 286 22.70 -4.53 -5.85
N ASP A 287 23.62 -4.11 -5.00
CA ASP A 287 23.86 -4.69 -3.68
C ASP A 287 23.02 -3.90 -2.66
N PHE A 288 21.87 -4.44 -2.30
CA PHE A 288 20.92 -3.75 -1.41
C PHE A 288 21.52 -3.41 -0.05
N ARG A 289 22.37 -4.26 0.49
CA ARG A 289 23.05 -4.02 1.77
C ARG A 289 23.96 -2.81 1.71
N ALA A 290 24.79 -2.72 0.64
CA ALA A 290 25.63 -1.57 0.39
C ALA A 290 24.82 -0.30 0.11
N ASP A 291 23.73 -0.43 -0.63
CA ASP A 291 22.81 0.65 -0.96
C ASP A 291 22.10 1.21 0.29
N ALA A 292 21.57 0.35 1.15
CA ALA A 292 20.96 0.73 2.42
C ALA A 292 21.97 1.45 3.35
N ALA A 293 23.21 0.93 3.43
CA ALA A 293 24.26 1.59 4.19
C ALA A 293 24.66 2.96 3.62
N ARG A 294 24.70 3.09 2.30
CA ARG A 294 24.96 4.35 1.60
C ARG A 294 23.81 5.34 1.82
N TRP A 295 22.56 4.88 1.74
CA TRP A 295 21.36 5.69 1.95
C TRP A 295 21.32 6.28 3.37
N ARG A 296 21.61 5.49 4.40
CA ARG A 296 21.73 5.98 5.78
C ARG A 296 22.72 7.13 5.91
N ARG A 297 23.88 7.01 5.28
CA ARG A 297 24.95 8.01 5.38
C ARG A 297 24.68 9.28 4.56
N ARG A 298 24.02 9.15 3.39
CA ARG A 298 23.97 10.24 2.42
C ARG A 298 22.57 10.81 2.20
N ARG A 299 21.51 10.01 2.35
CA ARG A 299 20.14 10.40 1.97
C ARG A 299 19.19 10.49 3.15
N TYR A 300 19.47 9.78 4.23
CA TYR A 300 18.58 9.77 5.39
C TYR A 300 18.33 11.19 5.95
N ALA A 301 19.37 12.03 6.04
CA ALA A 301 19.21 13.41 6.51
C ALA A 301 18.30 14.24 5.58
N ASP A 302 18.36 14.00 4.25
CA ASP A 302 17.47 14.66 3.28
C ASP A 302 16.04 14.17 3.44
N PHE A 303 15.84 12.86 3.60
CA PHE A 303 14.54 12.25 3.87
C PHE A 303 13.93 12.78 5.17
N LEU A 304 14.72 12.87 6.24
CA LEU A 304 14.28 13.41 7.52
C LEU A 304 13.89 14.91 7.41
N ARG A 305 14.63 15.71 6.64
CA ARG A 305 14.24 17.10 6.38
C ARG A 305 12.92 17.20 5.62
N LEU A 306 12.71 16.34 4.62
CA LEU A 306 11.45 16.27 3.90
C LEU A 306 10.30 15.93 4.83
N THR A 307 10.41 14.85 5.62
CA THR A 307 9.33 14.41 6.51
C THR A 307 9.02 15.43 7.59
N ARG A 308 10.04 16.10 8.16
CA ARG A 308 9.85 17.18 9.12
C ARG A 308 9.14 18.39 8.51
N ARG A 309 9.57 18.83 7.33
CA ARG A 309 8.90 19.93 6.64
C ARG A 309 7.43 19.65 6.42
N VAL A 310 7.09 18.46 5.90
CA VAL A 310 5.69 18.06 5.68
C VAL A 310 4.93 17.97 7.00
N TRP A 311 5.58 17.51 8.07
CA TRP A 311 4.99 17.46 9.40
C TRP A 311 4.72 18.87 9.96
N ASP A 312 5.65 19.81 9.79
CA ASP A 312 5.47 21.23 10.17
C ASP A 312 4.32 21.85 9.37
N GLU A 313 4.28 21.66 8.05
CA GLU A 313 3.19 22.13 7.18
C GLU A 313 1.82 21.59 7.60
N ILE A 314 1.75 20.33 8.05
CA ILE A 314 0.52 19.74 8.59
C ILE A 314 0.11 20.42 9.89
N GLY A 315 1.07 20.71 10.79
CA GLY A 315 0.81 21.39 12.07
C GLY A 315 0.40 22.85 11.89
N GLU A 316 0.89 23.53 10.85
CA GLU A 316 0.55 24.92 10.52
C GLU A 316 -0.74 25.05 9.69
N ALA A 317 -1.31 23.92 9.22
CA ALA A 317 -2.51 23.96 8.41
C ALA A 317 -3.71 24.53 9.22
N PRO A 318 -4.64 25.23 8.53
CA PRO A 318 -5.81 25.80 9.18
C PRO A 318 -6.62 24.77 9.98
N GLU A 319 -7.17 25.18 11.13
CA GLU A 319 -7.96 24.30 12.03
C GLU A 319 -9.15 23.63 11.33
N HIS A 320 -9.65 24.21 10.24
CA HIS A 320 -10.75 23.63 9.46
C HIS A 320 -10.33 22.46 8.54
N LEU A 321 -9.04 22.11 8.50
CA LEU A 321 -8.50 20.96 7.75
C LEU A 321 -8.08 19.84 8.72
N PRO A 322 -9.04 19.13 9.34
CA PRO A 322 -8.74 18.25 10.47
C PRO A 322 -8.02 16.95 10.09
N PHE A 323 -8.07 16.52 8.81
CA PHE A 323 -7.52 15.25 8.37
C PHE A 323 -6.45 15.40 7.29
N THR A 324 -5.56 14.43 7.24
CA THR A 324 -4.49 14.37 6.23
C THR A 324 -4.18 12.91 5.87
N ASN A 325 -3.82 12.70 4.60
CA ASN A 325 -3.13 11.48 4.17
C ASN A 325 -1.62 11.75 4.24
N TRP A 326 -0.97 11.29 5.29
CA TRP A 326 0.46 11.47 5.52
C TRP A 326 1.31 10.96 4.35
N TYR A 327 1.02 9.76 3.85
CA TYR A 327 1.81 9.15 2.77
C TYR A 327 1.71 9.96 1.48
N ALA A 328 0.52 10.41 1.12
CA ALA A 328 0.31 11.28 -0.04
C ALA A 328 1.03 12.63 0.11
N ALA A 329 0.96 13.24 1.30
CA ALA A 329 1.62 14.51 1.58
C ALA A 329 3.15 14.42 1.44
N VAL A 330 3.78 13.41 2.03
CA VAL A 330 5.24 13.21 1.94
C VAL A 330 5.66 12.86 0.52
N THR A 331 4.88 12.06 -0.21
CA THR A 331 5.16 11.71 -1.60
C THR A 331 5.09 12.94 -2.51
N THR A 332 4.06 13.77 -2.36
CA THR A 332 3.94 15.05 -3.07
C THR A 332 5.13 15.96 -2.76
N GLY A 333 5.48 16.12 -1.48
CA GLY A 333 6.64 16.88 -1.04
C GLY A 333 7.95 16.37 -1.62
N SER A 334 8.09 15.05 -1.84
CA SER A 334 9.29 14.44 -2.41
C SER A 334 9.53 14.83 -3.88
N THR A 335 8.46 15.05 -4.64
CA THR A 335 8.53 15.43 -6.06
C THR A 335 8.73 16.92 -6.26
N ALA A 336 8.26 17.74 -5.31
CA ALA A 336 8.45 19.21 -5.34
C ALA A 336 9.90 19.64 -5.04
N THR A 337 10.69 18.76 -4.40
CA THR A 337 12.08 19.06 -4.01
C THR A 337 13.04 18.27 -4.89
N SER A 338 13.61 18.90 -5.92
CA SER A 338 14.71 18.31 -6.67
C SER A 338 15.98 18.28 -5.81
N LEU A 339 16.37 17.12 -5.31
CA LEU A 339 17.71 16.93 -4.77
C LEU A 339 18.71 16.88 -5.94
N PRO A 340 19.93 17.41 -5.79
CA PRO A 340 20.95 17.26 -6.81
C PRO A 340 21.17 15.78 -7.08
N ALA A 341 21.22 15.42 -8.37
CA ALA A 341 21.57 14.08 -8.83
C ALA A 341 22.90 13.68 -8.17
N GLY A 342 22.93 12.54 -7.53
CA GLY A 342 23.94 12.10 -6.57
C GLY A 342 25.38 12.36 -6.96
N ALA A 343 26.11 12.94 -6.04
CA ALA A 343 27.55 12.75 -5.93
C ALA A 343 27.85 11.46 -5.16
#